data_f170ee0853b02b2acacafae0c5a28702
#
_entry.id   f170ee0853b02b2acacafae0c5a28702
#
_cell.length_a   1.000
_cell.length_b   1.000
_cell.length_c   1.000
_cell.angle_alpha   90.00
_cell.angle_beta   90.00
_cell.angle_gamma   90.00
#
_symmetry.space_group_name_H-M   'P 1'
#
loop_
_entity.id
_entity.type
_entity.pdbx_description
1 polymer ?
#
loop_
_entity_poly.entity_id
_entity_poly.type
_entity_poly.pdbx_seq_one_letter_code
_entity_poly.pdbx_strand_id
1 'polypeptide(L)' 'MNLENLELKTYKNYKELCGILEEPIKGGKSKQLQMKDFERYFKYHKEGNKIIIDDIYS' A
#
# COMPACT_ATOMS: atom_id res chain seq x y z
N MET A 1 2.44 0.70 11.17
CA MET A 1 2.22 -0.10 9.94
C MET A 1 2.83 -1.48 10.12
N ASN A 2 2.10 -2.52 9.73
CA ASN A 2 2.59 -3.89 9.80
C ASN A 2 2.99 -4.37 8.41
N LEU A 3 4.29 -4.60 8.20
CA LEU A 3 4.82 -5.07 6.91
C LEU A 3 4.97 -6.59 6.85
N GLU A 4 4.67 -7.26 7.94
CA GLU A 4 4.90 -8.70 8.10
C GLU A 4 4.15 -9.54 7.08
N ASN A 5 2.95 -9.15 6.72
CA ASN A 5 2.11 -9.89 5.79
C ASN A 5 2.14 -9.36 4.36
N LEU A 6 2.94 -8.31 4.12
CA LEU A 6 3.04 -7.73 2.78
C LEU A 6 3.84 -8.66 1.87
N GLU A 7 3.33 -8.90 0.68
CA GLU A 7 3.95 -9.79 -0.29
C GLU A 7 4.19 -9.07 -1.62
N LEU A 8 5.11 -9.60 -2.43
CA LEU A 8 5.37 -9.12 -3.78
C LEU A 8 4.29 -9.65 -4.71
N LYS A 9 3.14 -8.98 -4.69
CA LYS A 9 1.98 -9.40 -5.48
C LYS A 9 1.09 -8.21 -5.79
N THR A 10 0.05 -8.44 -6.55
CA THR A 10 -0.97 -7.44 -6.86
C THR A 10 -2.08 -7.49 -5.82
N TYR A 11 -2.34 -6.35 -5.19
CA TYR A 11 -3.49 -6.18 -4.31
C TYR A 11 -4.63 -5.58 -5.11
N LYS A 12 -5.81 -6.09 -4.87
CA LYS A 12 -7.01 -5.78 -5.64
C LYS A 12 -7.37 -4.29 -5.61
N ASN A 13 -7.20 -3.68 -4.45
CA ASN A 13 -7.52 -2.27 -4.26
C ASN A 13 -6.82 -1.73 -3.00
N TYR A 14 -6.97 -0.43 -2.77
CA TYR A 14 -6.39 0.25 -1.62
C TYR A 14 -6.87 -0.35 -0.29
N LYS A 15 -8.14 -0.69 -0.19
CA LYS A 15 -8.74 -1.26 1.02
C LYS A 15 -8.04 -2.56 1.43
N GLU A 16 -7.81 -3.43 0.45
CA GLU A 16 -7.14 -4.71 0.69
C GLU A 16 -5.71 -4.49 1.17
N LEU A 17 -4.99 -3.55 0.54
CA LEU A 17 -3.63 -3.22 0.95
C LEU A 17 -3.60 -2.69 2.38
N CYS A 18 -4.49 -1.77 2.73
CA CYS A 18 -4.56 -1.23 4.09
C CYS A 18 -4.87 -2.32 5.11
N GLY A 19 -5.71 -3.28 4.76
CA GLY A 19 -6.03 -4.40 5.63
C GLY A 19 -4.79 -5.23 5.96
N ILE A 20 -3.97 -5.51 4.95
CA ILE A 20 -2.72 -6.28 5.12
C ILE A 20 -1.72 -5.49 5.97
N LEU A 21 -1.64 -4.18 5.76
CA LEU A 21 -0.70 -3.31 6.47
C LEU A 21 -1.21 -2.89 7.86
N GLU A 22 -2.44 -3.24 8.20
CA GLU A 22 -3.10 -2.80 9.43
C GLU A 22 -3.13 -1.29 9.55
N GLU A 23 -3.43 -0.63 8.41
CA GLU A 23 -3.50 0.82 8.32
C GLU A 23 -4.95 1.28 8.16
N PRO A 24 -5.30 2.46 8.67
CA PRO A 24 -6.66 2.97 8.51
C PRO A 24 -6.95 3.34 7.07
N ILE A 25 -8.22 3.21 6.69
CA ILE A 25 -8.70 3.61 5.38
C ILE A 25 -8.92 5.12 5.43
N LYS A 26 -8.19 5.85 4.62
CA LYS A 26 -8.26 7.32 4.58
C LYS A 26 -8.81 7.77 3.23
N GLY A 27 -9.19 9.05 3.16
CA GLY A 27 -9.70 9.64 1.91
C GLY A 27 -9.08 10.99 1.65
N GLY A 28 -9.29 11.49 0.43
CA GLY A 28 -8.82 12.81 0.02
C GLY A 28 -7.33 12.98 0.19
N LYS A 29 -6.95 14.14 0.70
CA LYS A 29 -5.54 14.48 0.89
C LYS A 29 -4.84 13.56 1.88
N SER A 30 -5.54 13.10 2.91
CA SER A 30 -4.97 12.18 3.89
C SER A 30 -4.55 10.86 3.26
N LYS A 31 -5.37 10.37 2.31
CA LYS A 31 -5.03 9.16 1.57
C LYS A 31 -3.77 9.38 0.72
N GLN A 32 -3.68 10.54 0.06
CA GLN A 32 -2.52 10.86 -0.78
C GLN A 32 -1.24 10.88 0.05
N LEU A 33 -1.29 11.51 1.22
CA LEU A 33 -0.14 11.58 2.12
C LEU A 33 0.23 10.19 2.65
N GLN A 34 -0.76 9.38 2.97
CA GLN A 34 -0.54 8.01 3.44
C GLN A 34 0.14 7.17 2.36
N MET A 35 -0.36 7.24 1.12
CA MET A 35 0.21 6.47 0.01
C MET A 35 1.64 6.91 -0.29
N LYS A 36 1.93 8.20 -0.17
CA LYS A 36 3.27 8.71 -0.34
C LYS A 36 4.20 8.20 0.77
N ASP A 37 3.69 8.14 2.00
CA ASP A 37 4.47 7.62 3.13
C ASP A 37 4.80 6.13 2.94
N PHE A 38 3.90 5.37 2.33
CA PHE A 38 4.14 3.95 2.04
C PHE A 38 5.39 3.76 1.17
N GLU A 39 5.72 4.72 0.31
CA GLU A 39 6.90 4.63 -0.57
C GLU A 39 8.21 4.59 0.20
N ARG A 40 8.19 4.90 1.48
CA ARG A 40 9.37 4.81 2.36
C ARG A 40 9.67 3.35 2.75
N TYR A 41 8.69 2.47 2.60
CA TYR A 41 8.77 1.09 3.09
C TYR A 41 8.77 0.07 1.97
N PHE A 42 8.11 0.39 0.86
CA PHE A 42 8.05 -0.53 -0.28
C PHE A 42 7.82 0.26 -1.56
N LYS A 43 8.24 -0.34 -2.67
CA LYS A 43 8.02 0.22 -4.00
C LYS A 43 6.74 -0.38 -4.56
N TYR A 44 5.88 0.46 -5.12
CA TYR A 44 4.64 0.01 -5.72
C TYR A 44 4.28 0.86 -6.92
N HIS A 45 3.41 0.35 -7.77
CA HIS A 45 2.77 1.13 -8.81
C HIS A 45 1.30 0.74 -8.89
N LYS A 46 0.50 1.57 -9.54
CA LYS A 46 -0.94 1.36 -9.64
C LYS A 46 -1.35 1.09 -11.08
N GLU A 47 -2.31 0.19 -11.26
CA GLU A 47 -2.96 -0.06 -12.54
C GLU A 47 -4.47 -0.04 -12.29
N GLY A 48 -5.10 1.10 -12.59
CA GLY A 48 -6.48 1.32 -12.22
C GLY A 48 -6.60 1.36 -10.72
N ASN A 49 -7.41 0.49 -10.14
CA ASN A 49 -7.57 0.39 -8.69
C ASN A 49 -6.60 -0.61 -8.06
N LYS A 50 -5.88 -1.37 -8.87
CA LYS A 50 -4.94 -2.38 -8.38
C LYS A 50 -3.64 -1.75 -7.94
N ILE A 51 -3.03 -2.32 -6.90
CA ILE A 51 -1.76 -1.85 -6.39
C ILE A 51 -0.80 -3.03 -6.46
N ILE A 52 0.27 -2.85 -7.23
CA ILE A 52 1.27 -3.90 -7.45
C ILE A 52 2.51 -3.57 -6.63
N ILE A 53 2.91 -4.51 -5.77
CA ILE A 53 4.10 -4.34 -4.93
C ILE A 53 5.30 -4.84 -5.71
N ASP A 54 6.20 -3.90 -6.05
CA ASP A 54 7.38 -4.18 -6.87
C ASP A 54 8.59 -4.59 -6.05
N ASP A 55 8.72 -4.06 -4.84
CA ASP A 55 9.84 -4.37 -3.96
C ASP A 55 9.48 -3.98 -2.52
N ILE A 56 10.03 -4.70 -1.58
CA ILE A 56 9.83 -4.42 -0.15
C ILE A 56 11.21 -4.13 0.45
N TYR A 57 11.38 -2.92 0.99
CA TYR A 57 12.66 -2.50 1.54
C TYR A 57 12.85 -3.13 2.92
N SER A 58 14.01 -3.67 3.16
CA SER A 58 14.35 -4.29 4.43
C SER A 58 15.05 -3.32 5.38
#